data_d0bd7765e9fb94ffafa5099442c989e7
#
_entry.id   d0bd7765e9fb94ffafa5099442c989e7
#
_cell.length_a   1.000
_cell.length_b   1.000
_cell.length_c   1.000
_cell.angle_alpha   90.00
_cell.angle_beta   90.00
_cell.angle_gamma   90.00
#
_symmetry.space_group_name_H-M   'P 1'
#
loop_
_entity.id
_entity.type
_entity.pdbx_description
1 polymer ?
#
loop_
_entity_poly.entity_id
_entity_poly.type
_entity_poly.pdbx_seq_one_letter_code
_entity_poly.pdbx_strand_id
1 'polypeptide(L)'
;MAVVLALPVVRVVPLLWAALSARLIEDMTVLAEPTPYEVGAGVARPHRRRSSRTRTLTDFAVLSDRITAAGLLKPRPGYYALRLSAVALALAGGWAAFFVIGASWWQLAVAAILAVVFGQVALVAHDLAHRQVFRTRRASEAAGLIAGNLGVGMSYGWWMDKHTRHHANPNHADLDPDVAPELLIWSPAQAAGRRGLLRIVNAYQAYLFFPLLTLLGLGLRRGSVQAVVRGTVRRRGPEAALLATHAGVYLGALLLVLTPLQALAFFAVHQGLFGVYLGGTFAPNHKGMPSPDGSLDFLRKQVLTSRNVRGSRFVDAALGGLNYQIEHHLFPSMPTPNLRRARPIVRRFCAQIGVPYTETSLLASYGEALRHLHAAGAPLRR
;
A
#
# COMPACT_ATOMS: atom_id res chain seq x y z
N MET A 1 -11.35 -9.36 -39.98
CA MET A 1 -12.19 -8.37 -39.25
C MET A 1 -11.63 -7.95 -37.88
N ALA A 2 -10.51 -8.49 -37.38
CA ALA A 2 -9.91 -8.15 -36.06
C ALA A 2 -8.83 -7.04 -36.11
N VAL A 3 -8.34 -6.64 -37.28
CA VAL A 3 -7.25 -5.67 -37.44
C VAL A 3 -7.74 -4.21 -37.49
N VAL A 4 -9.02 -3.98 -37.81
CA VAL A 4 -9.58 -2.62 -37.99
C VAL A 4 -10.01 -1.96 -36.67
N LEU A 5 -10.17 -2.72 -35.58
CA LEU A 5 -10.54 -2.18 -34.25
C LEU A 5 -9.35 -1.82 -33.35
N ALA A 6 -8.12 -2.21 -33.71
CA ALA A 6 -6.92 -1.93 -32.90
C ALA A 6 -6.31 -0.53 -33.17
N LEU A 7 -6.55 0.07 -34.30
CA LEU A 7 -5.95 1.35 -34.72
C LEU A 7 -6.42 2.60 -33.94
N PRO A 8 -7.68 2.73 -33.50
CA PRO A 8 -8.08 3.89 -32.68
C PRO A 8 -7.63 3.78 -31.22
N VAL A 9 -7.50 2.57 -30.65
CA VAL A 9 -7.10 2.38 -29.25
C VAL A 9 -5.63 2.75 -29.05
N VAL A 10 -4.73 2.41 -29.98
CA VAL A 10 -3.30 2.70 -29.92
C VAL A 10 -2.99 4.21 -30.02
N ARG A 11 -3.84 4.99 -30.67
CA ARG A 11 -3.69 6.46 -30.77
C ARG A 11 -4.36 7.22 -29.62
N VAL A 12 -5.37 6.67 -29.01
CA VAL A 12 -6.15 7.33 -27.95
C VAL A 12 -5.48 7.15 -26.58
N VAL A 13 -4.85 6.01 -26.31
CA VAL A 13 -4.20 5.73 -25.02
C VAL A 13 -3.05 6.71 -24.70
N PRO A 14 -2.09 7.04 -25.61
CA PRO A 14 -1.06 8.03 -25.34
C PRO A 14 -1.58 9.45 -25.16
N LEU A 15 -2.61 9.83 -25.92
CA LEU A 15 -3.25 11.16 -25.80
C LEU A 15 -4.08 11.30 -24.54
N LEU A 16 -4.81 10.25 -24.15
CA LEU A 16 -5.46 10.17 -22.84
C LEU A 16 -4.44 10.18 -21.69
N TRP A 17 -3.31 9.52 -21.87
CA TRP A 17 -2.26 9.48 -20.87
C TRP A 17 -1.57 10.83 -20.71
N ALA A 18 -1.25 11.52 -21.81
CA ALA A 18 -0.68 12.87 -21.79
C ALA A 18 -1.66 13.91 -21.25
N ALA A 19 -2.93 13.84 -21.62
CA ALA A 19 -3.98 14.74 -21.13
C ALA A 19 -4.34 14.49 -19.66
N LEU A 20 -4.37 13.21 -19.21
CA LEU A 20 -4.54 12.83 -17.79
C LEU A 20 -3.38 13.32 -16.96
N SER A 21 -2.13 13.13 -17.40
CA SER A 21 -0.96 13.57 -16.64
C SER A 21 -0.86 15.10 -16.55
N ALA A 22 -1.17 15.84 -17.61
CA ALA A 22 -1.10 17.31 -17.61
C ALA A 22 -2.22 17.93 -16.75
N ARG A 23 -3.47 17.48 -16.88
CA ARG A 23 -4.59 18.00 -16.09
C ARG A 23 -4.62 17.50 -14.64
N LEU A 24 -4.19 16.26 -14.37
CA LEU A 24 -3.99 15.80 -12.99
C LEU A 24 -2.97 16.64 -12.24
N ILE A 25 -2.00 17.23 -12.94
CA ILE A 25 -1.03 18.16 -12.35
C ILE A 25 -1.69 19.50 -12.00
N GLU A 26 -2.60 20.01 -12.83
CA GLU A 26 -3.27 21.30 -12.60
C GLU A 26 -4.42 21.24 -11.57
N ASP A 27 -5.31 20.27 -11.67
CA ASP A 27 -6.47 20.17 -10.76
C ASP A 27 -6.11 19.76 -9.32
N MET A 28 -4.95 19.09 -9.12
CA MET A 28 -4.49 18.69 -7.79
C MET A 28 -3.72 19.79 -7.03
N THR A 29 -3.41 20.91 -7.67
CA THR A 29 -2.84 22.10 -6.99
C THR A 29 -3.90 22.91 -6.25
N VAL A 30 -5.18 22.78 -6.61
CA VAL A 30 -6.30 23.59 -6.08
C VAL A 30 -6.95 22.96 -4.81
N LEU A 31 -6.74 21.65 -4.54
CA LEU A 31 -7.48 20.93 -3.50
C LEU A 31 -6.71 20.61 -2.21
N ALA A 32 -5.54 21.19 -1.98
CA ALA A 32 -4.71 20.85 -0.81
C ALA A 32 -4.21 22.08 -0.04
N GLU A 33 -5.11 22.78 0.65
CA GLU A 33 -4.71 23.51 1.85
C GLU A 33 -5.05 22.66 3.08
N PRO A 34 -4.06 22.10 3.79
CA PRO A 34 -4.28 21.54 5.11
C PRO A 34 -4.28 22.69 6.13
N THR A 35 -5.38 22.86 6.88
CA THR A 35 -5.38 23.66 8.09
C THR A 35 -4.30 23.15 9.06
N PRO A 36 -3.48 24.01 9.68
CA PRO A 36 -2.50 23.61 10.67
C PRO A 36 -3.20 23.06 11.91
N TYR A 37 -2.89 21.83 12.28
CA TYR A 37 -3.29 21.26 13.56
C TYR A 37 -2.38 21.85 14.65
N GLU A 38 -2.90 22.78 15.44
CA GLU A 38 -2.21 23.28 16.63
C GLU A 38 -2.08 22.17 17.67
N VAL A 39 -0.85 21.83 18.00
CA VAL A 39 -0.52 20.97 19.13
C VAL A 39 -0.73 21.80 20.40
N GLY A 40 -1.86 21.61 21.05
CA GLY A 40 -2.18 22.23 22.33
C GLY A 40 -1.17 21.87 23.42
N ALA A 41 -0.57 22.89 23.98
CA ALA A 41 0.35 22.79 25.10
C ALA A 41 -0.37 22.36 26.38
N GLY A 42 0.25 21.45 27.10
CA GLY A 42 0.27 21.28 28.55
C GLY A 42 -1.04 21.34 29.32
N VAL A 43 -1.67 20.18 29.54
CA VAL A 43 -2.60 20.02 30.66
C VAL A 43 -1.88 19.26 31.78
N ALA A 44 -1.72 19.93 32.93
CA ALA A 44 -1.15 19.37 34.15
C ALA A 44 -1.93 18.12 34.59
N ARG A 45 -1.21 17.06 34.95
CA ARG A 45 -1.78 15.80 35.42
C ARG A 45 -2.27 15.97 36.86
N PRO A 46 -3.54 15.72 37.18
CA PRO A 46 -3.97 15.59 38.57
C PRO A 46 -3.50 14.25 39.15
N HIS A 47 -2.90 14.27 40.33
CA HIS A 47 -2.58 13.10 41.13
C HIS A 47 -3.84 12.27 41.43
N ARG A 48 -4.02 11.16 40.77
CA ARG A 48 -5.14 10.22 40.94
C ARG A 48 -4.79 9.21 42.02
N ARG A 49 -5.49 9.25 43.16
CA ARG A 49 -5.53 8.21 44.19
C ARG A 49 -5.82 6.84 43.53
N ARG A 50 -4.98 5.85 43.85
CA ARG A 50 -5.16 4.44 43.48
C ARG A 50 -6.41 3.89 44.16
N SER A 51 -7.52 3.84 43.47
CA SER A 51 -8.61 2.94 43.83
C SER A 51 -8.35 1.58 43.14
N SER A 52 -8.36 0.50 43.92
CA SER A 52 -8.29 -0.86 43.43
C SER A 52 -9.61 -1.22 42.73
N ARG A 53 -9.82 -0.69 41.51
CA ARG A 53 -10.86 -1.23 40.61
C ARG A 53 -10.28 -2.46 39.95
N THR A 54 -10.94 -3.59 40.12
CA THR A 54 -10.72 -4.79 39.32
C THR A 54 -10.80 -4.38 37.84
N ARG A 55 -9.65 -4.31 37.19
CA ARG A 55 -9.55 -3.84 35.80
C ARG A 55 -10.08 -4.96 34.92
N THR A 56 -11.33 -4.84 34.48
CA THR A 56 -11.88 -5.74 33.47
C THR A 56 -10.96 -5.64 32.25
N LEU A 57 -10.31 -6.73 31.90
CA LEU A 57 -9.44 -6.78 30.73
C LEU A 57 -10.29 -6.52 29.47
N THR A 58 -9.78 -5.70 28.55
CA THR A 58 -10.44 -5.53 27.23
C THR A 58 -10.32 -6.83 26.43
N ASP A 59 -11.27 -7.07 25.52
CA ASP A 59 -11.21 -8.23 24.61
C ASP A 59 -9.88 -8.33 23.89
N PHE A 60 -9.30 -7.18 23.47
CA PHE A 60 -7.99 -7.15 22.84
C PHE A 60 -6.86 -7.58 23.80
N ALA A 61 -6.92 -7.22 25.07
CA ALA A 61 -5.91 -7.63 26.04
C ALA A 61 -5.92 -9.16 26.22
N VAL A 62 -7.13 -9.77 26.34
CA VAL A 62 -7.27 -11.23 26.44
C VAL A 62 -6.74 -11.94 25.18
N LEU A 63 -7.03 -11.42 23.98
CA LEU A 63 -6.48 -11.95 22.74
C LEU A 63 -4.95 -11.81 22.69
N SER A 64 -4.43 -10.65 23.09
CA SER A 64 -2.99 -10.38 23.11
C SER A 64 -2.23 -11.34 24.04
N ASP A 65 -2.79 -11.66 25.20
CA ASP A 65 -2.22 -12.65 26.11
C ASP A 65 -2.16 -14.04 25.48
N ARG A 66 -3.22 -14.47 24.76
CA ARG A 66 -3.24 -15.76 24.03
C ARG A 66 -2.17 -15.80 22.92
N ILE A 67 -2.02 -14.74 22.16
CA ILE A 67 -1.02 -14.61 21.08
C ILE A 67 0.39 -14.61 21.66
N THR A 68 0.58 -13.93 22.78
CA THR A 68 1.88 -13.87 23.50
C THR A 68 2.25 -15.24 24.09
N ALA A 69 1.30 -15.90 24.74
CA ALA A 69 1.49 -17.26 25.28
C ALA A 69 1.82 -18.29 24.18
N ALA A 70 1.24 -18.13 22.97
CA ALA A 70 1.57 -18.93 21.81
C ALA A 70 2.95 -18.62 21.18
N GLY A 71 3.66 -17.60 21.71
CA GLY A 71 5.00 -17.19 21.24
C GLY A 71 5.03 -16.58 19.86
N LEU A 72 3.88 -16.07 19.36
CA LEU A 72 3.75 -15.61 17.98
C LEU A 72 4.31 -14.19 17.77
N LEU A 73 4.57 -13.45 18.83
CA LEU A 73 5.25 -12.15 18.76
C LEU A 73 6.79 -12.27 18.80
N LYS A 74 7.33 -13.49 18.96
CA LYS A 74 8.79 -13.72 18.98
C LYS A 74 9.40 -13.45 17.61
N PRO A 75 10.58 -12.78 17.56
CA PRO A 75 11.32 -12.52 16.31
C PRO A 75 11.63 -13.79 15.51
N ARG A 76 11.72 -13.63 14.21
CA ARG A 76 12.03 -14.71 13.23
C ARG A 76 13.27 -14.37 12.39
N PRO A 77 14.48 -14.25 12.99
CA PRO A 77 15.66 -13.75 12.28
C PRO A 77 16.04 -14.61 11.08
N GLY A 78 15.97 -15.94 11.19
CA GLY A 78 16.30 -16.85 10.07
C GLY A 78 15.38 -16.66 8.86
N TYR A 79 14.07 -16.45 9.10
CA TYR A 79 13.12 -16.14 8.01
C TYR A 79 13.49 -14.84 7.31
N TYR A 80 13.76 -13.77 8.08
CA TYR A 80 14.08 -12.48 7.50
C TYR A 80 15.46 -12.44 6.85
N ALA A 81 16.45 -13.16 7.39
CA ALA A 81 17.74 -13.33 6.72
C ALA A 81 17.56 -13.94 5.32
N LEU A 82 16.82 -15.07 5.23
CA LEU A 82 16.52 -15.71 3.94
C LEU A 82 15.73 -14.79 3.01
N ARG A 83 14.67 -14.13 3.51
CA ARG A 83 13.82 -13.26 2.70
C ARG A 83 14.58 -12.05 2.15
N LEU A 84 15.35 -11.36 3.00
CA LEU A 84 16.18 -10.22 2.60
C LEU A 84 17.22 -10.63 1.56
N SER A 85 17.92 -11.76 1.80
CA SER A 85 18.90 -12.28 0.85
C SER A 85 18.26 -12.64 -0.49
N ALA A 86 17.12 -13.33 -0.48
CA ALA A 86 16.42 -13.72 -1.70
C ALA A 86 15.97 -12.49 -2.52
N VAL A 87 15.41 -11.48 -1.87
CA VAL A 87 14.97 -10.24 -2.53
C VAL A 87 16.16 -9.43 -3.04
N ALA A 88 17.25 -9.35 -2.27
CA ALA A 88 18.47 -8.66 -2.70
C ALA A 88 19.13 -9.37 -3.91
N LEU A 89 19.21 -10.70 -3.89
CA LEU A 89 19.73 -11.49 -5.00
C LEU A 89 18.84 -11.38 -6.25
N ALA A 90 17.51 -11.39 -6.10
CA ALA A 90 16.58 -11.19 -7.21
C ALA A 90 16.72 -9.80 -7.81
N LEU A 91 16.89 -8.76 -6.98
CA LEU A 91 17.12 -7.39 -7.44
C LEU A 91 18.44 -7.26 -8.18
N ALA A 92 19.52 -7.79 -7.61
CA ALA A 92 20.85 -7.79 -8.25
C ALA A 92 20.84 -8.61 -9.56
N GLY A 93 20.22 -9.79 -9.56
CA GLY A 93 20.07 -10.62 -10.75
C GLY A 93 19.23 -9.97 -11.84
N GLY A 94 18.15 -9.28 -11.49
CA GLY A 94 17.32 -8.53 -12.44
C GLY A 94 18.10 -7.38 -13.10
N TRP A 95 18.86 -6.60 -12.32
CA TRP A 95 19.73 -5.56 -12.87
C TRP A 95 20.93 -6.14 -13.66
N ALA A 96 21.52 -7.25 -13.22
CA ALA A 96 22.55 -7.94 -14.00
C ALA A 96 22.00 -8.39 -15.36
N ALA A 97 20.83 -9.00 -15.41
CA ALA A 97 20.15 -9.37 -16.64
C ALA A 97 19.88 -8.14 -17.53
N PHE A 98 19.47 -7.01 -16.94
CA PHE A 98 19.29 -5.76 -17.67
C PHE A 98 20.57 -5.34 -18.43
N PHE A 99 21.70 -5.31 -17.76
CA PHE A 99 22.96 -4.91 -18.39
C PHE A 99 23.50 -5.94 -19.39
N VAL A 100 23.34 -7.24 -19.10
CA VAL A 100 23.82 -8.33 -19.99
C VAL A 100 22.99 -8.40 -21.28
N ILE A 101 21.67 -8.23 -21.21
CA ILE A 101 20.78 -8.27 -22.37
C ILE A 101 20.98 -7.03 -23.27
N GLY A 102 21.33 -5.88 -22.69
CA GLY A 102 21.60 -4.64 -23.44
C GLY A 102 20.38 -4.13 -24.21
N ALA A 103 20.59 -3.45 -25.33
CA ALA A 103 19.57 -2.81 -26.15
C ALA A 103 18.75 -3.84 -26.95
N SER A 104 17.85 -4.56 -26.27
CA SER A 104 16.99 -5.60 -26.84
C SER A 104 15.54 -5.43 -26.36
N TRP A 105 14.56 -5.86 -27.14
CA TRP A 105 13.14 -5.90 -26.74
C TRP A 105 12.85 -6.95 -25.65
N TRP A 106 13.76 -7.91 -25.40
CA TRP A 106 13.70 -8.79 -24.24
C TRP A 106 13.75 -8.03 -22.90
N GLN A 107 14.17 -6.77 -22.92
CA GLN A 107 14.10 -5.89 -21.77
C GLN A 107 12.69 -5.69 -21.22
N LEU A 108 11.63 -5.91 -22.02
CA LEU A 108 10.26 -5.86 -21.49
C LEU A 108 9.97 -7.03 -20.54
N ALA A 109 10.56 -8.20 -20.76
CA ALA A 109 10.50 -9.32 -19.82
C ALA A 109 11.28 -8.99 -18.52
N VAL A 110 12.47 -8.38 -18.65
CA VAL A 110 13.25 -7.91 -17.50
C VAL A 110 12.46 -6.85 -16.71
N ALA A 111 11.83 -5.91 -17.40
CA ALA A 111 10.95 -4.89 -16.77
C ALA A 111 9.82 -5.54 -15.97
N ALA A 112 9.17 -6.56 -16.51
CA ALA A 112 8.10 -7.28 -15.82
C ALA A 112 8.60 -8.03 -14.57
N ILE A 113 9.75 -8.70 -14.66
CA ILE A 113 10.39 -9.38 -13.53
C ILE A 113 10.78 -8.35 -12.45
N LEU A 114 11.46 -7.27 -12.84
CA LEU A 114 11.86 -6.21 -11.91
C LEU A 114 10.66 -5.54 -11.25
N ALA A 115 9.52 -5.40 -11.94
CA ALA A 115 8.30 -4.87 -11.34
C ALA A 115 7.83 -5.72 -10.15
N VAL A 116 7.87 -7.05 -10.29
CA VAL A 116 7.55 -7.98 -9.20
C VAL A 116 8.59 -7.88 -8.08
N VAL A 117 9.88 -7.83 -8.41
CA VAL A 117 10.97 -7.70 -7.43
C VAL A 117 10.85 -6.39 -6.66
N PHE A 118 10.58 -5.27 -7.33
CA PHE A 118 10.33 -3.97 -6.65
C PHE A 118 9.12 -4.04 -5.71
N GLY A 119 8.06 -4.75 -6.10
CA GLY A 119 6.94 -5.04 -5.22
C GLY A 119 7.37 -5.81 -3.97
N GLN A 120 8.22 -6.84 -4.12
CA GLN A 120 8.77 -7.57 -2.98
C GLN A 120 9.68 -6.71 -2.10
N VAL A 121 10.48 -5.79 -2.66
CA VAL A 121 11.24 -4.79 -1.89
C VAL A 121 10.31 -3.87 -1.10
N ALA A 122 9.21 -3.42 -1.70
CA ALA A 122 8.19 -2.62 -1.01
C ALA A 122 7.53 -3.38 0.15
N LEU A 123 7.23 -4.66 -0.01
CA LEU A 123 6.71 -5.52 1.06
C LEU A 123 7.73 -5.75 2.18
N VAL A 124 9.03 -5.85 1.85
CA VAL A 124 10.10 -5.86 2.86
C VAL A 124 10.18 -4.52 3.59
N ALA A 125 10.06 -3.39 2.89
CA ALA A 125 10.02 -2.07 3.51
C ALA A 125 8.83 -1.93 4.46
N HIS A 126 7.68 -2.53 4.13
CA HIS A 126 6.51 -2.64 5.00
C HIS A 126 6.82 -3.43 6.29
N ASP A 127 7.46 -4.61 6.20
CA ASP A 127 7.85 -5.39 7.38
C ASP A 127 8.85 -4.62 8.27
N LEU A 128 9.79 -3.88 7.67
CA LEU A 128 10.73 -3.01 8.35
C LEU A 128 10.01 -1.87 9.09
N ALA A 129 8.99 -1.29 8.48
CA ALA A 129 8.17 -0.23 9.07
C ALA A 129 7.47 -0.70 10.36
N HIS A 130 6.97 -1.92 10.35
CA HIS A 130 6.34 -2.55 11.49
C HIS A 130 7.32 -3.20 12.48
N ARG A 131 8.62 -3.00 12.30
CA ARG A 131 9.70 -3.53 13.17
C ARG A 131 9.66 -5.06 13.34
N GLN A 132 9.22 -5.75 12.32
CA GLN A 132 9.16 -7.22 12.32
C GLN A 132 10.53 -7.87 12.11
N VAL A 133 11.49 -7.12 11.50
CA VAL A 133 12.80 -7.62 11.05
C VAL A 133 13.86 -7.43 12.12
N PHE A 134 14.05 -6.19 12.61
CA PHE A 134 15.08 -5.83 13.56
C PHE A 134 14.51 -5.52 14.95
N ARG A 135 15.29 -5.81 16.00
CA ARG A 135 14.90 -5.53 17.38
C ARG A 135 14.91 -4.02 17.69
N THR A 136 15.78 -3.26 17.03
CA THR A 136 15.93 -1.82 17.31
C THR A 136 15.20 -0.97 16.29
N ARG A 137 14.61 0.11 16.78
CA ARG A 137 13.95 1.11 15.92
C ARG A 137 14.92 1.72 14.91
N ARG A 138 16.17 2.02 15.33
CA ARG A 138 17.19 2.65 14.47
C ARG A 138 17.54 1.75 13.27
N ALA A 139 17.74 0.44 13.48
CA ALA A 139 18.03 -0.49 12.40
C ALA A 139 16.85 -0.63 11.44
N SER A 140 15.62 -0.74 11.97
CA SER A 140 14.41 -0.81 11.14
C SER A 140 14.21 0.47 10.29
N GLU A 141 14.39 1.66 10.91
CA GLU A 141 14.27 2.94 10.19
C GLU A 141 15.37 3.10 9.11
N ALA A 142 16.62 2.75 9.41
CA ALA A 142 17.72 2.85 8.44
C ALA A 142 17.51 1.90 7.25
N ALA A 143 17.17 0.63 7.52
CA ALA A 143 16.88 -0.33 6.47
C ALA A 143 15.61 0.03 5.68
N GLY A 144 14.58 0.57 6.36
CA GLY A 144 13.37 1.07 5.73
C GLY A 144 13.62 2.25 4.78
N LEU A 145 14.48 3.19 5.17
CA LEU A 145 14.94 4.29 4.31
C LEU A 145 15.67 3.76 3.07
N ILE A 146 16.55 2.78 3.24
CA ILE A 146 17.26 2.17 2.10
C ILE A 146 16.27 1.45 1.18
N ALA A 147 15.43 0.56 1.73
CA ALA A 147 14.49 -0.21 0.93
C ALA A 147 13.42 0.67 0.25
N GLY A 148 12.86 1.64 0.98
CA GLY A 148 11.83 2.54 0.45
C GLY A 148 12.38 3.58 -0.51
N ASN A 149 13.32 4.41 -0.05
CA ASN A 149 13.79 5.55 -0.85
C ASN A 149 14.75 5.12 -1.97
N LEU A 150 15.79 4.34 -1.65
CA LEU A 150 16.77 3.92 -2.63
C LEU A 150 16.31 2.69 -3.43
N GLY A 151 15.66 1.71 -2.78
CA GLY A 151 15.24 0.46 -3.42
C GLY A 151 14.10 0.65 -4.41
N VAL A 152 13.00 1.29 -4.02
CA VAL A 152 11.80 1.45 -4.86
C VAL A 152 11.47 2.89 -5.26
N GLY A 153 12.22 3.88 -4.78
CA GLY A 153 12.00 5.29 -5.11
C GLY A 153 10.74 5.88 -4.49
N MET A 154 10.42 5.49 -3.26
CA MET A 154 9.28 5.97 -2.49
C MET A 154 9.73 6.45 -1.11
N SER A 155 9.30 7.65 -0.70
CA SER A 155 9.62 8.21 0.62
C SER A 155 9.10 7.32 1.73
N TYR A 156 10.02 6.75 2.50
CA TYR A 156 9.70 5.92 3.65
C TYR A 156 8.98 6.73 4.74
N GLY A 157 9.40 7.97 5.00
CA GLY A 157 8.79 8.82 6.01
C GLY A 157 7.36 9.23 5.66
N TRP A 158 7.12 9.63 4.42
CA TRP A 158 5.77 9.95 3.92
C TRP A 158 4.86 8.72 3.97
N TRP A 159 5.34 7.58 3.48
CA TRP A 159 4.57 6.36 3.48
C TRP A 159 4.25 5.90 4.91
N MET A 160 5.20 5.99 5.85
CA MET A 160 5.01 5.67 7.27
C MET A 160 3.90 6.51 7.92
N ASP A 161 3.87 7.82 7.65
CA ASP A 161 2.81 8.70 8.15
C ASP A 161 1.45 8.25 7.61
N LYS A 162 1.35 8.09 6.30
CA LYS A 162 0.14 7.61 5.63
C LYS A 162 -0.34 6.28 6.19
N HIS A 163 0.56 5.30 6.30
CA HIS A 163 0.27 3.95 6.74
C HIS A 163 -0.08 3.85 8.24
N THR A 164 0.57 4.67 9.07
CA THR A 164 0.22 4.76 10.50
C THR A 164 -1.20 5.29 10.70
N ARG A 165 -1.61 6.30 9.92
CA ARG A 165 -2.98 6.84 9.96
C ARG A 165 -4.00 5.81 9.47
N HIS A 166 -3.67 5.05 8.44
CA HIS A 166 -4.49 3.94 7.95
C HIS A 166 -4.69 2.88 9.05
N HIS A 167 -3.62 2.38 9.70
CA HIS A 167 -3.74 1.43 10.80
C HIS A 167 -4.55 1.95 12.00
N ALA A 168 -4.45 3.24 12.28
CA ALA A 168 -5.24 3.85 13.35
C ALA A 168 -6.74 3.91 13.00
N ASN A 169 -7.10 4.10 11.74
CA ASN A 169 -8.47 4.36 11.31
C ASN A 169 -8.82 3.69 9.96
N PRO A 170 -8.66 2.36 9.82
CA PRO A 170 -8.87 1.71 8.54
C PRO A 170 -10.30 1.91 8.01
N ASN A 171 -10.42 2.29 6.74
CA ASN A 171 -11.66 2.64 6.04
C ASN A 171 -12.47 3.82 6.61
N HIS A 172 -11.97 4.57 7.57
CA HIS A 172 -12.67 5.77 8.06
C HIS A 172 -12.66 6.85 6.99
N ALA A 173 -13.85 7.37 6.64
CA ALA A 173 -14.03 8.28 5.50
C ALA A 173 -13.11 9.51 5.51
N ASP A 174 -12.86 10.11 6.68
CA ASP A 174 -12.10 11.35 6.82
C ASP A 174 -10.68 11.17 7.38
N LEU A 175 -10.41 10.04 8.07
CA LEU A 175 -9.15 9.83 8.80
C LEU A 175 -8.21 8.86 8.10
N ASP A 176 -8.74 7.95 7.25
CA ASP A 176 -7.92 7.02 6.49
C ASP A 176 -7.49 7.63 5.15
N PRO A 177 -6.19 7.91 4.97
CA PRO A 177 -5.71 8.47 3.70
C PRO A 177 -5.85 7.50 2.52
N ASP A 178 -6.12 6.21 2.74
CA ASP A 178 -6.29 5.21 1.68
C ASP A 178 -7.71 5.22 1.08
N VAL A 179 -8.63 5.96 1.68
CA VAL A 179 -9.98 6.23 1.15
C VAL A 179 -10.22 7.71 0.87
N ALA A 180 -9.18 8.54 0.89
CA ALA A 180 -9.26 9.92 0.43
C ALA A 180 -9.64 9.95 -1.07
N PRO A 181 -10.49 10.90 -1.51
CA PRO A 181 -11.00 10.96 -2.87
C PRO A 181 -9.97 11.59 -3.84
N GLU A 182 -8.94 10.85 -4.20
CA GLU A 182 -7.93 11.24 -5.19
C GLU A 182 -8.41 10.90 -6.62
N LEU A 183 -7.74 9.96 -7.29
CA LEU A 183 -8.13 9.48 -8.62
C LEU A 183 -9.43 8.64 -8.59
N LEU A 184 -9.63 7.87 -7.52
CA LEU A 184 -10.82 7.07 -7.27
C LEU A 184 -11.65 7.69 -6.14
N ILE A 185 -12.95 7.33 -6.10
CA ILE A 185 -13.85 7.62 -4.99
C ILE A 185 -14.26 6.31 -4.30
N TRP A 186 -14.45 6.36 -3.00
CA TRP A 186 -14.70 5.20 -2.15
C TRP A 186 -16.08 5.20 -1.53
N SER A 187 -16.85 6.28 -1.72
CA SER A 187 -18.23 6.38 -1.26
C SER A 187 -19.07 7.22 -2.24
N PRO A 188 -20.40 7.03 -2.27
CA PRO A 188 -21.30 7.87 -3.07
C PRO A 188 -21.23 9.36 -2.69
N ALA A 189 -20.96 9.68 -1.43
CA ALA A 189 -20.82 11.06 -0.95
C ALA A 189 -19.64 11.79 -1.62
N GLN A 190 -18.53 11.08 -1.88
CA GLN A 190 -17.36 11.63 -2.57
C GLN A 190 -17.59 11.90 -4.07
N ALA A 191 -18.71 11.46 -4.63
CA ALA A 191 -19.10 11.78 -6.00
C ALA A 191 -19.51 13.25 -6.17
N ALA A 192 -19.98 13.89 -5.11
CA ALA A 192 -20.34 15.30 -5.12
C ALA A 192 -19.14 16.16 -5.52
N GLY A 193 -19.33 17.07 -6.48
CA GLY A 193 -18.26 17.95 -6.97
C GLY A 193 -17.33 17.36 -8.02
N ARG A 194 -17.42 16.07 -8.37
CA ARG A 194 -16.64 15.48 -9.48
C ARG A 194 -17.10 16.04 -10.82
N ARG A 195 -16.16 16.62 -11.60
CA ARG A 195 -16.41 17.28 -12.88
C ARG A 195 -15.45 16.79 -13.96
N GLY A 196 -15.75 17.13 -15.22
CA GLY A 196 -14.90 16.84 -16.37
C GLY A 196 -14.52 15.35 -16.49
N LEU A 197 -13.26 15.07 -16.81
CA LEU A 197 -12.74 13.73 -16.99
C LEU A 197 -12.85 12.86 -15.74
N LEU A 198 -12.61 13.44 -14.54
CA LEU A 198 -12.73 12.70 -13.29
C LEU A 198 -14.15 12.20 -13.03
N ARG A 199 -15.20 12.94 -13.47
CA ARG A 199 -16.58 12.46 -13.40
C ARG A 199 -16.75 11.17 -14.20
N ILE A 200 -16.23 11.14 -15.44
CA ILE A 200 -16.32 9.96 -16.32
C ILE A 200 -15.51 8.80 -15.73
N VAL A 201 -14.27 9.06 -15.32
CA VAL A 201 -13.40 8.04 -14.69
C VAL A 201 -14.09 7.44 -13.48
N ASN A 202 -14.63 8.26 -12.57
CA ASN A 202 -15.28 7.78 -11.34
C ASN A 202 -16.63 7.12 -11.60
N ALA A 203 -17.38 7.53 -12.64
CA ALA A 203 -18.61 6.85 -13.05
C ALA A 203 -18.35 5.38 -13.44
N TYR A 204 -17.21 5.13 -14.06
CA TYR A 204 -16.84 3.81 -14.61
C TYR A 204 -15.61 3.20 -13.90
N GLN A 205 -15.21 3.70 -12.74
CA GLN A 205 -13.99 3.32 -12.02
C GLN A 205 -13.86 1.83 -11.70
N ALA A 206 -14.95 1.10 -11.53
CA ALA A 206 -14.91 -0.34 -11.33
C ALA A 206 -14.31 -1.09 -12.54
N TYR A 207 -14.63 -0.66 -13.75
CA TYR A 207 -14.11 -1.23 -15.01
C TYR A 207 -12.68 -0.76 -15.30
N LEU A 208 -12.34 0.44 -14.84
CA LEU A 208 -11.04 1.06 -15.01
C LEU A 208 -10.05 0.73 -13.88
N PHE A 209 -10.46 -0.01 -12.86
CA PHE A 209 -9.67 -0.23 -11.66
C PHE A 209 -8.27 -0.77 -11.97
N PHE A 210 -8.16 -1.92 -12.64
CA PHE A 210 -6.86 -2.49 -12.98
C PHE A 210 -6.03 -1.63 -13.96
N PRO A 211 -6.59 -1.06 -15.03
CA PRO A 211 -5.90 -0.05 -15.82
C PRO A 211 -5.37 1.13 -14.99
N LEU A 212 -6.15 1.67 -14.06
CA LEU A 212 -5.73 2.80 -13.24
C LEU A 212 -4.65 2.41 -12.22
N LEU A 213 -4.59 1.15 -11.78
CA LEU A 213 -3.50 0.67 -10.94
C LEU A 213 -2.12 0.78 -11.62
N THR A 214 -2.05 0.80 -12.95
CA THR A 214 -0.78 1.04 -13.66
C THR A 214 -0.18 2.41 -13.35
N LEU A 215 -0.98 3.37 -12.91
CA LEU A 215 -0.56 4.72 -12.51
C LEU A 215 -0.17 4.81 -11.02
N LEU A 216 -0.47 3.79 -10.22
CA LEU A 216 -0.26 3.83 -8.76
C LEU A 216 1.21 4.06 -8.40
N GLY A 217 2.16 3.39 -9.08
CA GLY A 217 3.59 3.59 -8.83
C GLY A 217 4.04 5.04 -9.03
N LEU A 218 3.51 5.71 -10.06
CA LEU A 218 3.77 7.13 -10.32
C LEU A 218 3.12 8.03 -9.25
N GLY A 219 1.89 7.71 -8.85
CA GLY A 219 1.18 8.42 -7.77
C GLY A 219 1.95 8.39 -6.46
N LEU A 220 2.47 7.22 -6.07
CA LEU A 220 3.28 7.04 -4.86
C LEU A 220 4.59 7.86 -4.91
N ARG A 221 5.27 7.89 -6.06
CA ARG A 221 6.48 8.71 -6.24
C ARG A 221 6.18 10.21 -6.20
N ARG A 222 5.07 10.63 -6.83
CA ARG A 222 4.61 12.01 -6.76
C ARG A 222 4.34 12.44 -5.31
N GLY A 223 3.57 11.66 -4.55
CA GLY A 223 3.32 11.91 -3.14
C GLY A 223 4.62 12.00 -2.32
N SER A 224 5.58 11.13 -2.60
CA SER A 224 6.90 11.11 -1.98
C SER A 224 7.67 12.41 -2.24
N VAL A 225 7.76 12.83 -3.50
CA VAL A 225 8.46 14.06 -3.89
C VAL A 225 7.78 15.28 -3.28
N GLN A 226 6.43 15.34 -3.34
CA GLN A 226 5.67 16.43 -2.74
C GLN A 226 5.91 16.54 -1.24
N ALA A 227 5.92 15.43 -0.50
CA ALA A 227 6.16 15.42 0.92
C ALA A 227 7.57 15.91 1.29
N VAL A 228 8.58 15.50 0.51
CA VAL A 228 9.97 15.98 0.68
C VAL A 228 10.08 17.47 0.36
N VAL A 229 9.49 17.92 -0.76
CA VAL A 229 9.54 19.35 -1.16
C VAL A 229 8.83 20.23 -0.14
N ARG A 230 7.65 19.82 0.34
CA ARG A 230 6.87 20.53 1.36
C ARG A 230 7.49 20.44 2.77
N GLY A 231 8.51 19.60 2.99
CA GLY A 231 9.16 19.43 4.28
C GLY A 231 8.33 18.68 5.32
N THR A 232 7.31 17.90 4.90
CA THR A 232 6.45 17.14 5.83
C THR A 232 7.09 15.85 6.33
N VAL A 233 8.22 15.43 5.74
CA VAL A 233 8.98 14.26 6.17
C VAL A 233 10.06 14.64 7.20
N ARG A 234 10.19 13.83 8.25
CA ARG A 234 11.10 14.09 9.36
C ARG A 234 12.59 14.16 8.96
N ARG A 235 13.02 13.34 7.99
CA ARG A 235 14.40 13.21 7.52
C ARG A 235 14.56 13.74 6.09
N ARG A 236 14.12 14.98 5.86
CA ARG A 236 14.02 15.59 4.53
C ARG A 236 15.31 15.45 3.70
N GLY A 237 16.47 15.82 4.25
CA GLY A 237 17.74 15.77 3.52
C GLY A 237 18.14 14.35 3.09
N PRO A 238 18.27 13.38 4.02
CA PRO A 238 18.54 11.99 3.67
C PRO A 238 17.53 11.38 2.69
N GLU A 239 16.23 11.65 2.86
CA GLU A 239 15.21 11.13 1.95
C GLU A 239 15.32 11.74 0.55
N ALA A 240 15.54 13.06 0.46
CA ALA A 240 15.78 13.73 -0.81
C ALA A 240 17.00 13.14 -1.54
N ALA A 241 18.11 12.96 -0.83
CA ALA A 241 19.34 12.40 -1.40
C ALA A 241 19.13 10.98 -1.93
N LEU A 242 18.49 10.10 -1.15
CA LEU A 242 18.22 8.71 -1.55
C LEU A 242 17.23 8.63 -2.73
N LEU A 243 16.18 9.46 -2.75
CA LEU A 243 15.24 9.52 -3.87
C LEU A 243 15.89 10.05 -5.14
N ALA A 244 16.72 11.09 -5.04
CA ALA A 244 17.48 11.63 -6.18
C ALA A 244 18.47 10.60 -6.71
N THR A 245 19.17 9.87 -5.82
CA THR A 245 20.07 8.78 -6.19
C THR A 245 19.30 7.66 -6.90
N HIS A 246 18.15 7.23 -6.36
CA HIS A 246 17.30 6.23 -7.02
C HIS A 246 16.90 6.69 -8.44
N ALA A 247 16.37 7.90 -8.56
CA ALA A 247 15.94 8.43 -9.86
C ALA A 247 17.12 8.56 -10.84
N GLY A 248 18.26 9.08 -10.40
CA GLY A 248 19.46 9.22 -11.23
C GLY A 248 20.02 7.88 -11.70
N VAL A 249 20.16 6.91 -10.80
CA VAL A 249 20.66 5.56 -11.14
C VAL A 249 19.66 4.83 -12.04
N TYR A 250 18.38 4.86 -11.71
CA TYR A 250 17.35 4.18 -12.50
C TYR A 250 17.23 4.75 -13.91
N LEU A 251 17.01 6.06 -14.04
CA LEU A 251 16.88 6.71 -15.35
C LEU A 251 18.21 6.69 -16.12
N GLY A 252 19.33 6.91 -15.42
CA GLY A 252 20.66 6.81 -16.02
C GLY A 252 20.93 5.44 -16.63
N ALA A 253 20.62 4.35 -15.90
CA ALA A 253 20.75 3.00 -16.45
C ALA A 253 19.89 2.79 -17.71
N LEU A 254 18.62 3.23 -17.70
CA LEU A 254 17.75 3.12 -18.87
C LEU A 254 18.32 3.87 -20.08
N LEU A 255 18.74 5.12 -19.90
CA LEU A 255 19.20 5.98 -20.99
C LEU A 255 20.60 5.61 -21.51
N LEU A 256 21.44 4.98 -20.67
CA LEU A 256 22.77 4.52 -21.08
C LEU A 256 22.72 3.21 -21.86
N VAL A 257 21.74 2.35 -21.60
CA VAL A 257 21.69 0.98 -22.19
C VAL A 257 20.66 0.89 -23.32
N LEU A 258 19.55 1.60 -23.24
CA LEU A 258 18.40 1.44 -24.13
C LEU A 258 18.26 2.60 -25.11
N THR A 259 17.71 2.31 -26.28
CA THR A 259 17.22 3.38 -27.16
C THR A 259 16.07 4.13 -26.48
N PRO A 260 15.79 5.41 -26.85
CA PRO A 260 14.73 6.19 -26.21
C PRO A 260 13.37 5.49 -26.20
N LEU A 261 12.99 4.81 -27.29
CA LEU A 261 11.74 4.06 -27.36
C LEU A 261 11.73 2.83 -26.44
N GLN A 262 12.84 2.09 -26.38
CA GLN A 262 12.97 0.96 -25.45
C GLN A 262 12.96 1.42 -24.00
N ALA A 263 13.63 2.53 -23.66
CA ALA A 263 13.62 3.10 -22.31
C ALA A 263 12.21 3.51 -21.88
N LEU A 264 11.47 4.17 -22.76
CA LEU A 264 10.06 4.51 -22.51
C LEU A 264 9.19 3.29 -22.32
N ALA A 265 9.33 2.27 -23.18
CA ALA A 265 8.56 1.03 -23.08
C ALA A 265 8.91 0.26 -21.81
N PHE A 266 10.21 0.14 -21.47
CA PHE A 266 10.68 -0.46 -20.23
C PHE A 266 10.07 0.25 -19.01
N PHE A 267 10.17 1.57 -18.96
CA PHE A 267 9.62 2.39 -17.89
C PHE A 267 8.11 2.16 -17.73
N ALA A 268 7.36 2.21 -18.83
CA ALA A 268 5.92 2.01 -18.82
C ALA A 268 5.51 0.62 -18.31
N VAL A 269 6.17 -0.44 -18.79
CA VAL A 269 5.90 -1.82 -18.34
C VAL A 269 6.30 -2.00 -16.87
N HIS A 270 7.52 -1.56 -16.50
CA HIS A 270 8.01 -1.70 -15.13
C HIS A 270 7.12 -0.96 -14.12
N GLN A 271 6.85 0.34 -14.36
CA GLN A 271 6.03 1.15 -13.45
C GLN A 271 4.56 0.70 -13.44
N GLY A 272 4.03 0.35 -14.59
CA GLY A 272 2.66 -0.14 -14.72
C GLY A 272 2.43 -1.44 -13.95
N LEU A 273 3.27 -2.45 -14.17
CA LEU A 273 3.16 -3.73 -13.47
C LEU A 273 3.48 -3.63 -11.98
N PHE A 274 4.45 -2.77 -11.59
CA PHE A 274 4.70 -2.46 -10.19
C PHE A 274 3.46 -1.88 -9.49
N GLY A 275 2.78 -0.92 -10.14
CA GLY A 275 1.54 -0.34 -9.62
C GLY A 275 0.41 -1.36 -9.52
N VAL A 276 0.20 -2.20 -10.53
CA VAL A 276 -0.78 -3.29 -10.51
C VAL A 276 -0.47 -4.27 -9.37
N TYR A 277 0.80 -4.64 -9.20
CA TYR A 277 1.20 -5.57 -8.15
C TYR A 277 0.93 -5.01 -6.75
N LEU A 278 1.34 -3.77 -6.46
CA LEU A 278 1.09 -3.15 -5.16
C LEU A 278 -0.40 -2.95 -4.91
N GLY A 279 -1.11 -2.35 -5.85
CA GLY A 279 -2.55 -2.12 -5.70
C GLY A 279 -3.34 -3.43 -5.59
N GLY A 280 -2.92 -4.45 -6.36
CA GLY A 280 -3.47 -5.79 -6.27
C GLY A 280 -3.20 -6.47 -4.92
N THR A 281 -2.12 -6.13 -4.23
CA THR A 281 -1.83 -6.66 -2.89
C THR A 281 -2.69 -6.02 -1.80
N PHE A 282 -2.93 -4.70 -1.87
CA PHE A 282 -3.63 -3.97 -0.80
C PHE A 282 -5.15 -3.90 -0.97
N ALA A 283 -5.64 -3.80 -2.21
CA ALA A 283 -7.07 -3.59 -2.47
C ALA A 283 -7.99 -4.71 -1.94
N PRO A 284 -7.67 -6.00 -2.08
CA PRO A 284 -8.58 -7.07 -1.68
C PRO A 284 -8.87 -7.11 -0.18
N ASN A 285 -8.03 -6.51 0.65
CA ASN A 285 -8.10 -6.66 2.09
C ASN A 285 -9.05 -5.67 2.78
N HIS A 286 -9.26 -4.50 2.18
CA HIS A 286 -10.05 -3.42 2.79
C HIS A 286 -11.21 -2.94 1.93
N LYS A 287 -11.05 -2.96 0.59
CA LYS A 287 -12.06 -2.33 -0.28
C LYS A 287 -13.35 -3.15 -0.33
N GLY A 288 -14.47 -2.47 -0.01
CA GLY A 288 -15.77 -3.11 0.18
C GLY A 288 -16.03 -3.62 1.60
N MET A 289 -15.10 -3.43 2.55
CA MET A 289 -15.35 -3.62 3.98
C MET A 289 -16.05 -2.38 4.57
N PRO A 290 -16.76 -2.51 5.71
CA PRO A 290 -17.44 -1.39 6.35
C PRO A 290 -16.51 -0.22 6.69
N SER A 291 -17.07 1.00 6.67
CA SER A 291 -16.45 2.18 7.29
C SER A 291 -16.85 2.21 8.77
N PRO A 292 -15.91 2.39 9.71
CA PRO A 292 -16.23 2.43 11.12
C PRO A 292 -16.98 3.73 11.48
N ASP A 293 -17.92 3.63 12.40
CA ASP A 293 -18.74 4.77 12.90
C ASP A 293 -18.15 5.50 14.10
N GLY A 294 -16.94 5.16 14.52
CA GLY A 294 -16.25 5.77 15.67
C GLY A 294 -16.62 5.18 17.03
N SER A 295 -17.69 4.36 17.13
CA SER A 295 -18.13 3.72 18.39
C SER A 295 -17.36 2.44 18.72
N LEU A 296 -16.63 1.88 17.76
CA LEU A 296 -15.96 0.59 17.88
C LEU A 296 -14.69 0.66 18.73
N ASP A 297 -14.50 -0.31 19.63
CA ASP A 297 -13.23 -0.54 20.27
C ASP A 297 -12.14 -0.97 19.26
N PHE A 298 -10.87 -0.95 19.70
CA PHE A 298 -9.74 -1.27 18.83
C PHE A 298 -9.90 -2.62 18.12
N LEU A 299 -10.24 -3.70 18.86
CA LEU A 299 -10.35 -5.05 18.28
C LEU A 299 -11.44 -5.08 17.21
N ARG A 300 -12.64 -4.61 17.54
CA ARG A 300 -13.79 -4.62 16.62
C ARG A 300 -13.52 -3.77 15.39
N LYS A 301 -12.89 -2.60 15.59
CA LYS A 301 -12.50 -1.74 14.47
C LYS A 301 -11.58 -2.50 13.50
N GLN A 302 -10.48 -3.09 13.98
CA GLN A 302 -9.52 -3.77 13.11
C GLN A 302 -10.11 -5.00 12.41
N VAL A 303 -10.93 -5.79 13.11
CA VAL A 303 -11.53 -7.03 12.56
C VAL A 303 -12.62 -6.72 11.52
N LEU A 304 -13.50 -5.76 11.80
CA LEU A 304 -14.67 -5.49 10.96
C LEU A 304 -14.33 -4.68 9.70
N THR A 305 -13.24 -3.91 9.71
CA THR A 305 -12.81 -3.10 8.55
C THR A 305 -11.79 -3.82 7.67
N SER A 306 -11.43 -5.04 8.02
CA SER A 306 -10.45 -5.87 7.31
C SER A 306 -11.03 -7.23 6.97
N ARG A 307 -10.52 -7.84 5.91
CA ARG A 307 -10.78 -9.25 5.59
C ARG A 307 -9.49 -9.98 5.24
N ASN A 308 -9.50 -11.27 5.52
CA ASN A 308 -8.43 -12.15 5.09
C ASN A 308 -8.73 -12.75 3.72
N VAL A 309 -7.66 -12.99 2.96
CA VAL A 309 -7.71 -13.71 1.69
C VAL A 309 -7.12 -15.09 1.89
N ARG A 310 -7.93 -16.15 1.62
CA ARG A 310 -7.46 -17.52 1.69
C ARG A 310 -6.43 -17.77 0.58
N GLY A 311 -5.31 -18.40 0.95
CA GLY A 311 -4.27 -18.70 0.00
C GLY A 311 -3.33 -19.83 0.42
N SER A 312 -2.50 -20.25 -0.53
CA SER A 312 -1.38 -21.16 -0.33
C SER A 312 -0.16 -20.44 0.23
N ARG A 313 0.93 -21.16 0.49
CA ARG A 313 2.22 -20.55 0.85
C ARG A 313 2.77 -19.63 -0.26
N PHE A 314 2.42 -19.92 -1.52
CA PHE A 314 2.75 -19.04 -2.64
C PHE A 314 2.02 -17.69 -2.52
N VAL A 315 0.73 -17.70 -2.21
CA VAL A 315 -0.06 -16.47 -1.98
C VAL A 315 0.50 -15.70 -0.78
N ASP A 316 0.87 -16.38 0.31
CA ASP A 316 1.49 -15.74 1.48
C ASP A 316 2.79 -15.01 1.08
N ALA A 317 3.63 -15.63 0.26
CA ALA A 317 4.87 -15.03 -0.21
C ALA A 317 4.62 -13.89 -1.21
N ALA A 318 3.72 -14.10 -2.19
CA ALA A 318 3.39 -13.11 -3.20
C ALA A 318 2.76 -11.85 -2.59
N LEU A 319 1.88 -12.00 -1.59
CA LEU A 319 1.23 -10.87 -0.92
C LEU A 319 1.99 -10.41 0.35
N GLY A 320 3.20 -10.96 0.62
CA GLY A 320 3.99 -10.59 1.80
C GLY A 320 3.30 -10.86 3.13
N GLY A 321 2.39 -11.85 3.18
CA GLY A 321 1.58 -12.17 4.37
C GLY A 321 0.38 -11.24 4.60
N LEU A 322 0.21 -10.21 3.76
CA LEU A 322 -0.92 -9.26 3.89
C LEU A 322 -2.28 -9.89 3.57
N ASN A 323 -2.30 -11.11 3.03
CA ASN A 323 -3.53 -11.90 2.97
C ASN A 323 -4.09 -12.31 4.35
N TYR A 324 -3.32 -12.11 5.43
CA TYR A 324 -3.76 -12.21 6.84
C TYR A 324 -3.96 -10.81 7.43
N GLN A 325 -4.78 -10.00 6.79
CA GLN A 325 -4.91 -8.59 7.10
C GLN A 325 -5.46 -8.31 8.50
N ILE A 326 -6.41 -9.13 8.97
CA ILE A 326 -6.97 -9.00 10.31
C ILE A 326 -5.88 -9.17 11.37
N GLU A 327 -5.06 -10.21 11.27
CA GLU A 327 -3.95 -10.48 12.19
C GLU A 327 -2.89 -9.40 12.09
N HIS A 328 -2.60 -8.91 10.88
CA HIS A 328 -1.65 -7.83 10.65
C HIS A 328 -2.11 -6.52 11.30
N HIS A 329 -3.37 -6.15 11.16
CA HIS A 329 -3.93 -4.94 11.78
C HIS A 329 -4.00 -5.03 13.31
N LEU A 330 -4.33 -6.20 13.85
CA LEU A 330 -4.35 -6.42 15.31
C LEU A 330 -2.93 -6.43 15.90
N PHE A 331 -1.97 -7.00 15.19
CA PHE A 331 -0.59 -7.21 15.66
C PHE A 331 0.44 -6.84 14.58
N PRO A 332 0.57 -5.55 14.22
CA PRO A 332 1.40 -5.16 13.08
C PRO A 332 2.89 -5.51 13.23
N SER A 333 3.39 -5.59 14.47
CA SER A 333 4.77 -6.03 14.75
C SER A 333 4.97 -7.55 14.77
N MET A 334 3.91 -8.34 14.57
CA MET A 334 4.02 -9.80 14.48
C MET A 334 4.78 -10.19 13.21
N PRO A 335 5.86 -10.99 13.29
CA PRO A 335 6.57 -11.46 12.10
C PRO A 335 5.65 -12.13 11.10
N THR A 336 5.77 -11.79 9.83
CA THR A 336 4.94 -12.29 8.71
C THR A 336 4.68 -13.81 8.75
N PRO A 337 5.67 -14.71 8.98
CA PRO A 337 5.39 -16.16 9.01
C PRO A 337 4.53 -16.61 10.19
N ASN A 338 4.36 -15.76 11.20
CA ASN A 338 3.53 -16.06 12.36
C ASN A 338 2.05 -15.70 12.14
N LEU A 339 1.72 -14.79 11.18
CA LEU A 339 0.35 -14.37 10.88
C LEU A 339 -0.53 -15.59 10.55
N ARG A 340 -0.05 -16.48 9.67
CA ARG A 340 -0.74 -17.73 9.34
C ARG A 340 -1.06 -18.59 10.57
N ARG A 341 -0.15 -18.60 11.57
CA ARG A 341 -0.32 -19.35 12.82
C ARG A 341 -1.24 -18.64 13.80
N ALA A 342 -1.30 -17.33 13.76
CA ALA A 342 -2.19 -16.50 14.59
C ALA A 342 -3.66 -16.63 14.13
N ARG A 343 -3.90 -16.76 12.83
CA ARG A 343 -5.23 -16.83 12.22
C ARG A 343 -6.21 -17.75 12.94
N PRO A 344 -5.92 -19.05 13.24
CA PRO A 344 -6.86 -19.91 13.93
C PRO A 344 -7.16 -19.46 15.36
N ILE A 345 -6.24 -18.78 16.04
CA ILE A 345 -6.43 -18.23 17.39
C ILE A 345 -7.38 -17.04 17.32
N VAL A 346 -7.07 -16.06 16.43
CA VAL A 346 -7.87 -14.86 16.24
C VAL A 346 -9.30 -15.23 15.81
N ARG A 347 -9.43 -16.09 14.80
CA ARG A 347 -10.74 -16.54 14.30
C ARG A 347 -11.61 -17.18 15.40
N ARG A 348 -11.03 -18.08 16.20
CA ARG A 348 -11.75 -18.72 17.33
C ARG A 348 -12.12 -17.70 18.39
N PHE A 349 -11.24 -16.76 18.69
CA PHE A 349 -11.51 -15.71 19.66
C PHE A 349 -12.66 -14.79 19.18
N CYS A 350 -12.64 -14.36 17.94
CA CYS A 350 -13.74 -13.57 17.36
C CYS A 350 -15.08 -14.31 17.46
N ALA A 351 -15.10 -15.62 17.16
CA ALA A 351 -16.30 -16.43 17.31
C ALA A 351 -16.79 -16.51 18.76
N GLN A 352 -15.89 -16.59 19.76
CA GLN A 352 -16.23 -16.62 21.19
C GLN A 352 -16.89 -15.33 21.67
N ILE A 353 -16.49 -14.18 21.12
CA ILE A 353 -17.02 -12.85 21.51
C ILE A 353 -18.10 -12.33 20.54
N GLY A 354 -18.55 -13.16 19.59
CA GLY A 354 -19.60 -12.78 18.63
C GLY A 354 -19.18 -11.74 17.59
N VAL A 355 -17.88 -11.60 17.30
CA VAL A 355 -17.39 -10.65 16.29
C VAL A 355 -17.24 -11.36 14.93
N PRO A 356 -17.89 -10.89 13.86
CA PRO A 356 -17.73 -11.44 12.52
C PRO A 356 -16.28 -11.41 12.04
N TYR A 357 -15.77 -12.56 11.60
CA TYR A 357 -14.41 -12.69 11.05
C TYR A 357 -14.51 -13.05 9.56
N THR A 358 -14.21 -12.06 8.71
CA THR A 358 -14.39 -12.18 7.26
C THR A 358 -13.17 -12.78 6.59
N GLU A 359 -13.39 -13.87 5.87
CA GLU A 359 -12.37 -14.55 5.08
C GLU A 359 -12.95 -15.06 3.76
N THR A 360 -12.32 -14.72 2.64
CA THR A 360 -12.80 -15.08 1.30
C THR A 360 -11.66 -15.50 0.36
N SER A 361 -11.99 -15.94 -0.86
CA SER A 361 -10.99 -16.19 -1.89
C SER A 361 -10.48 -14.87 -2.50
N LEU A 362 -9.30 -14.89 -3.14
CA LEU A 362 -8.72 -13.70 -3.79
C LEU A 362 -9.67 -13.14 -4.87
N LEU A 363 -10.23 -14.01 -5.72
CA LEU A 363 -11.16 -13.59 -6.78
C LEU A 363 -12.46 -13.00 -6.22
N ALA A 364 -13.04 -13.63 -5.19
CA ALA A 364 -14.23 -13.10 -4.54
C ALA A 364 -13.95 -11.74 -3.88
N SER A 365 -12.78 -11.57 -3.28
CA SER A 365 -12.34 -10.31 -2.66
C SER A 365 -12.22 -9.18 -3.68
N TYR A 366 -11.64 -9.44 -4.86
CA TYR A 366 -11.65 -8.46 -5.95
C TYR A 366 -13.07 -8.17 -6.45
N GLY A 367 -13.92 -9.20 -6.58
CA GLY A 367 -15.33 -9.00 -6.96
C GLY A 367 -16.06 -8.08 -5.98
N GLU A 368 -15.80 -8.17 -4.68
CA GLU A 368 -16.36 -7.28 -3.67
C GLU A 368 -15.80 -5.86 -3.79
N ALA A 369 -14.48 -5.71 -3.99
CA ALA A 369 -13.86 -4.41 -4.22
C ALA A 369 -14.42 -3.70 -5.46
N LEU A 370 -14.58 -4.44 -6.57
CA LEU A 370 -15.16 -3.90 -7.81
C LEU A 370 -16.64 -3.53 -7.65
N ARG A 371 -17.44 -4.34 -6.94
CA ARG A 371 -18.84 -4.00 -6.62
C ARG A 371 -18.92 -2.73 -5.77
N HIS A 372 -18.05 -2.58 -4.80
CA HIS A 372 -17.96 -1.38 -3.97
C HIS A 372 -17.63 -0.14 -4.82
N LEU A 373 -16.61 -0.22 -5.69
CA LEU A 373 -16.24 0.87 -6.60
C LEU A 373 -17.37 1.20 -7.58
N HIS A 374 -18.09 0.19 -8.07
CA HIS A 374 -19.27 0.39 -8.93
C HIS A 374 -20.37 1.15 -8.19
N ALA A 375 -20.66 0.78 -6.95
CA ALA A 375 -21.66 1.46 -6.11
C ALA A 375 -21.24 2.91 -5.78
N ALA A 376 -19.97 3.15 -5.44
CA ALA A 376 -19.45 4.49 -5.17
C ALA A 376 -19.61 5.43 -6.37
N GLY A 377 -19.41 4.94 -7.60
CA GLY A 377 -19.59 5.71 -8.84
C GLY A 377 -21.04 5.86 -9.32
N ALA A 378 -22.02 5.19 -8.68
CA ALA A 378 -23.41 5.17 -9.15
C ALA A 378 -24.05 6.57 -9.32
N PRO A 379 -23.85 7.55 -8.41
CA PRO A 379 -24.43 8.88 -8.58
C PRO A 379 -23.97 9.62 -9.84
N LEU A 380 -22.80 9.26 -10.39
CA LEU A 380 -22.22 9.93 -11.57
C LEU A 380 -22.69 9.35 -12.90
N ARG A 381 -23.40 8.21 -12.89
CA ARG A 381 -23.96 7.54 -14.08
C ARG A 381 -25.41 7.96 -14.40
N ARG A 382 -25.97 8.79 -13.56
CA ARG A 382 -27.29 9.41 -13.75
C ARG A 382 -27.22 10.70 -14.54
#